data_2cab979f6b4c7c5e6d37ee3225f3a62d
#
_entry.id   2cab979f6b4c7c5e6d37ee3225f3a62d
#
_cell.length_a   1.000
_cell.length_b   1.000
_cell.length_c   1.000
_cell.angle_alpha   90.00
_cell.angle_beta   90.00
_cell.angle_gamma   90.00
#
_symmetry.space_group_name_H-M   'P 1'
#
loop_
_entity.id
_entity.type
_entity.pdbx_description
1 polymer ?
#
loop_
_entity_poly.entity_id
_entity_poly.type
_entity_poly.pdbx_seq_one_letter_code
_entity_poly.pdbx_strand_id
1 'polypeptide(L)'
;MKFLIYGINGWIGGKVFKHLQNEGIDVVAGNCRANDVKALEEEIIKVSPTHVVSLIGRTHGTYNGKVYGTIDYLEQPGCLVENVRDNLFGPMVLSLMSKKHNFHFTYLGTGCIFEYDNNHPFGEEMNGFTSEALPNFFGSSYSIVKGFTDQLMHLVDDSVLNVRIRMPITDEFNGRNFITKITNYEKICSVPNSMTVLNELIPLMIDMAKNNVTGTVNLTNPGLITHNEILEMYKELVDPEFKWNNFTIDEQAQILACGRSNNFLDTSRLQSLYPSVKNIKDSVRDVLIMMAQNKIEK
;
A
#
# COMPACT_ATOMS: atom_id res chain seq x y z
N MET A 1 -19.79 15.89 -4.61
CA MET A 1 -18.67 15.36 -3.80
C MET A 1 -17.47 16.25 -4.00
N LYS A 2 -16.73 16.53 -2.92
CA LYS A 2 -15.47 17.27 -2.97
C LYS A 2 -14.42 16.48 -2.20
N PHE A 3 -13.34 16.12 -2.88
CA PHE A 3 -12.24 15.37 -2.30
C PHE A 3 -11.08 16.29 -1.90
N LEU A 4 -10.49 16.03 -0.73
CA LEU A 4 -9.23 16.64 -0.28
C LEU A 4 -8.20 15.51 -0.12
N ILE A 5 -7.08 15.58 -0.86
CA ILE A 5 -6.09 14.51 -0.93
C ILE A 5 -4.78 14.95 -0.31
N TYR A 6 -4.33 14.25 0.72
CA TYR A 6 -3.01 14.43 1.30
C TYR A 6 -2.02 13.38 0.76
N GLY A 7 -0.80 13.80 0.48
CA GLY A 7 0.25 12.93 -0.06
C GLY A 7 0.30 12.83 -1.59
N ILE A 8 -0.24 13.81 -2.32
CA ILE A 8 -0.30 13.82 -3.80
C ILE A 8 1.07 13.80 -4.48
N ASN A 9 2.12 14.27 -3.81
CA ASN A 9 3.49 14.23 -4.31
C ASN A 9 4.12 12.83 -4.27
N GLY A 10 3.46 11.88 -3.60
CA GLY A 10 3.83 10.48 -3.61
C GLY A 10 3.37 9.76 -4.88
N TRP A 11 4.00 8.63 -5.19
CA TRP A 11 3.70 7.85 -6.39
C TRP A 11 2.23 7.40 -6.48
N ILE A 12 1.68 6.82 -5.40
CA ILE A 12 0.27 6.41 -5.35
C ILE A 12 -0.64 7.65 -5.28
N GLY A 13 -0.23 8.68 -4.51
CA GLY A 13 -0.99 9.92 -4.36
C GLY A 13 -1.24 10.64 -5.68
N GLY A 14 -0.22 10.75 -6.50
CA GLY A 14 -0.35 11.34 -7.83
C GLY A 14 -1.30 10.55 -8.74
N LYS A 15 -1.29 9.21 -8.65
CA LYS A 15 -2.22 8.35 -9.42
C LYS A 15 -3.68 8.53 -8.97
N VAL A 16 -3.92 8.54 -7.67
CA VAL A 16 -5.27 8.77 -7.11
C VAL A 16 -5.79 10.15 -7.49
N PHE A 17 -4.96 11.18 -7.35
CA PHE A 17 -5.33 12.55 -7.72
C PHE A 17 -5.69 12.67 -9.21
N LYS A 18 -4.85 12.12 -10.08
CA LYS A 18 -5.09 12.09 -11.52
C LYS A 18 -6.34 11.29 -11.90
N HIS A 19 -6.60 10.17 -11.23
CA HIS A 19 -7.80 9.37 -11.46
C HIS A 19 -9.07 10.18 -11.17
N LEU A 20 -9.13 10.85 -10.01
CA LEU A 20 -10.27 11.73 -9.65
C LEU A 20 -10.46 12.88 -10.64
N GLN A 21 -9.36 13.50 -11.08
CA GLN A 21 -9.43 14.55 -12.12
C GLN A 21 -9.99 14.03 -13.44
N ASN A 22 -9.56 12.85 -13.87
CA ASN A 22 -10.03 12.24 -15.13
C ASN A 22 -11.52 11.86 -15.06
N GLU A 23 -12.04 11.54 -13.88
CA GLU A 23 -13.48 11.33 -13.65
C GLU A 23 -14.29 12.66 -13.53
N GLY A 24 -13.65 13.81 -13.60
CA GLY A 24 -14.29 15.12 -13.44
C GLY A 24 -14.77 15.42 -12.02
N ILE A 25 -14.22 14.73 -11.02
CA ILE A 25 -14.56 14.92 -9.61
C ILE A 25 -13.84 16.18 -9.08
N ASP A 26 -14.56 17.00 -8.28
CA ASP A 26 -13.95 18.13 -7.58
C ASP A 26 -12.92 17.63 -6.56
N VAL A 27 -11.63 17.82 -6.87
CA VAL A 27 -10.52 17.35 -6.09
C VAL A 27 -9.52 18.45 -5.78
N VAL A 28 -9.14 18.59 -4.51
CA VAL A 28 -8.20 19.57 -3.99
C VAL A 28 -6.98 18.86 -3.43
N ALA A 29 -5.80 19.38 -3.73
CA ALA A 29 -4.56 18.94 -3.12
C ALA A 29 -4.41 19.54 -1.71
N GLY A 30 -4.22 18.70 -0.70
CA GLY A 30 -3.88 19.14 0.65
C GLY A 30 -2.44 19.66 0.69
N ASN A 31 -2.24 20.81 1.28
CA ASN A 31 -0.95 21.49 1.35
C ASN A 31 -0.34 21.47 2.76
N CYS A 32 -1.17 21.29 3.79
CA CYS A 32 -0.70 21.25 5.17
C CYS A 32 -0.06 19.88 5.48
N ARG A 33 0.91 19.91 6.38
CA ARG A 33 1.44 18.69 6.97
C ARG A 33 0.47 18.20 8.05
N ALA A 34 0.14 16.90 8.04
CA ALA A 34 -0.84 16.33 8.97
C ALA A 34 -0.41 16.37 10.45
N ASN A 35 0.86 16.67 10.74
CA ASN A 35 1.34 16.89 12.12
C ASN A 35 1.19 18.34 12.59
N ASP A 36 0.85 19.28 11.74
CA ASP A 36 0.40 20.61 12.13
C ASP A 36 -1.12 20.63 12.25
N VAL A 37 -1.61 20.22 13.41
CA VAL A 37 -3.04 20.00 13.68
C VAL A 37 -3.87 21.25 13.42
N LYS A 38 -3.34 22.44 13.79
CA LYS A 38 -4.06 23.71 13.62
C LYS A 38 -4.19 24.09 12.14
N ALA A 39 -3.07 24.09 11.42
CA ALA A 39 -3.09 24.43 9.99
C ALA A 39 -3.92 23.39 9.19
N LEU A 40 -3.87 22.12 9.58
CA LEU A 40 -4.68 21.06 8.99
C LEU A 40 -6.17 21.29 9.18
N GLU A 41 -6.60 21.67 10.38
CA GLU A 41 -8.00 21.96 10.67
C GLU A 41 -8.49 23.20 9.92
N GLU A 42 -7.68 24.27 9.88
CA GLU A 42 -8.00 25.49 9.12
C GLU A 42 -8.15 25.18 7.61
N GLU A 43 -7.31 24.31 7.04
CA GLU A 43 -7.41 23.88 5.65
C GLU A 43 -8.70 23.06 5.41
N ILE A 44 -9.03 22.12 6.28
CA ILE A 44 -10.26 21.32 6.21
C ILE A 44 -11.51 22.23 6.26
N ILE A 45 -11.55 23.17 7.19
CA ILE A 45 -12.67 24.13 7.30
C ILE A 45 -12.80 24.97 6.02
N LYS A 46 -11.70 25.49 5.51
CA LYS A 46 -11.65 26.32 4.30
C LYS A 46 -12.09 25.57 3.05
N VAL A 47 -11.61 24.31 2.88
CA VAL A 47 -11.93 23.47 1.72
C VAL A 47 -13.34 22.91 1.83
N SER A 48 -13.82 22.63 3.05
CA SER A 48 -15.10 21.97 3.33
C SER A 48 -15.30 20.70 2.50
N PRO A 49 -14.38 19.71 2.61
CA PRO A 49 -14.46 18.49 1.81
C PRO A 49 -15.59 17.58 2.32
N THR A 50 -16.18 16.79 1.42
CA THR A 50 -17.05 15.67 1.78
C THR A 50 -16.27 14.38 2.00
N HIS A 51 -15.08 14.28 1.37
CA HIS A 51 -14.19 13.12 1.43
C HIS A 51 -12.75 13.58 1.57
N VAL A 52 -12.02 12.94 2.48
CA VAL A 52 -10.57 13.14 2.64
C VAL A 52 -9.86 11.80 2.41
N VAL A 53 -8.82 11.81 1.60
CA VAL A 53 -7.99 10.62 1.36
C VAL A 53 -6.56 10.91 1.82
N SER A 54 -6.04 10.08 2.71
CA SER A 54 -4.64 10.17 3.16
C SER A 54 -3.80 9.07 2.52
N LEU A 55 -2.86 9.51 1.70
CA LEU A 55 -1.82 8.69 1.08
C LEU A 55 -0.44 9.04 1.69
N ILE A 56 -0.50 9.70 2.86
CA ILE A 56 0.70 10.01 3.65
C ILE A 56 1.29 8.72 4.19
N GLY A 57 2.60 8.58 4.06
CA GLY A 57 3.34 7.48 4.63
C GLY A 57 4.84 7.65 4.39
N ARG A 58 5.65 7.10 5.29
CA ARG A 58 7.10 7.09 5.18
C ARG A 58 7.59 5.65 5.05
N THR A 59 8.33 5.36 3.98
CA THR A 59 8.92 4.04 3.73
C THR A 59 10.36 4.13 3.22
N HIS A 60 10.87 5.32 2.98
CA HIS A 60 12.16 5.56 2.32
C HIS A 60 12.62 6.97 2.64
N GLY A 61 13.89 7.23 2.39
CA GLY A 61 14.50 8.55 2.58
C GLY A 61 16.00 8.53 2.35
N THR A 62 16.65 9.65 2.72
CA THR A 62 18.10 9.78 2.69
C THR A 62 18.62 9.91 4.11
N TYR A 63 19.61 9.10 4.46
CA TYR A 63 20.30 9.15 5.75
C TYR A 63 21.80 9.17 5.53
N ASN A 64 22.49 10.15 6.12
CA ASN A 64 23.94 10.37 5.97
C ASN A 64 24.42 10.31 4.49
N GLY A 65 23.68 10.94 3.59
CA GLY A 65 23.99 10.99 2.15
C GLY A 65 23.66 9.72 1.36
N LYS A 66 23.27 8.62 2.02
CA LYS A 66 22.83 7.38 1.36
C LYS A 66 21.32 7.38 1.18
N VAL A 67 20.86 7.05 -0.05
CA VAL A 67 19.44 6.89 -0.36
C VAL A 67 19.00 5.45 -0.05
N TYR A 68 17.94 5.33 0.74
CA TYR A 68 17.28 4.07 1.06
C TYR A 68 15.93 4.02 0.34
N GLY A 69 15.77 3.10 -0.59
CA GLY A 69 14.53 2.89 -1.34
C GLY A 69 13.48 2.04 -0.63
N THR A 70 13.80 1.51 0.56
CA THR A 70 12.99 0.57 1.35
C THR A 70 12.82 1.04 2.79
N ILE A 71 12.03 0.27 3.57
CA ILE A 71 11.78 0.53 4.99
C ILE A 71 13.04 0.49 5.88
N ASP A 72 14.16 -0.06 5.38
CA ASP A 72 15.46 -0.01 6.09
C ASP A 72 15.90 1.43 6.41
N TYR A 73 15.35 2.43 5.72
CA TYR A 73 15.48 3.83 6.10
C TYR A 73 14.99 4.10 7.52
N LEU A 74 13.87 3.50 7.89
CA LEU A 74 13.21 3.78 9.17
C LEU A 74 13.91 3.10 10.36
N GLU A 75 14.83 2.17 10.08
CA GLU A 75 15.70 1.56 11.09
C GLU A 75 16.96 2.39 11.37
N GLN A 76 17.20 3.49 10.62
CA GLN A 76 18.36 4.35 10.86
C GLN A 76 18.18 5.20 12.13
N PRO A 77 19.25 5.51 12.85
CA PRO A 77 19.19 6.32 14.08
C PRO A 77 18.41 7.62 13.89
N GLY A 78 17.42 7.86 14.75
CA GLY A 78 16.57 9.07 14.71
C GLY A 78 15.39 9.01 13.74
N CYS A 79 15.34 8.09 12.80
CA CYS A 79 14.26 8.00 11.80
C CYS A 79 12.92 7.51 12.37
N LEU A 80 12.90 6.96 13.59
CA LEU A 80 11.65 6.61 14.28
C LEU A 80 10.71 7.81 14.45
N VAL A 81 11.26 9.01 14.63
CA VAL A 81 10.46 10.25 14.74
C VAL A 81 9.64 10.49 13.47
N GLU A 82 10.25 10.32 12.30
CA GLU A 82 9.54 10.45 11.02
C GLU A 82 8.54 9.32 10.80
N ASN A 83 8.89 8.11 11.22
CA ASN A 83 7.99 6.95 11.15
C ASN A 83 6.71 7.21 11.95
N VAL A 84 6.83 7.58 13.23
CA VAL A 84 5.69 7.88 14.10
C VAL A 84 4.89 9.09 13.58
N ARG A 85 5.57 10.15 13.16
CA ARG A 85 4.91 11.36 12.63
C ARG A 85 4.06 11.06 11.39
N ASP A 86 4.65 10.38 10.41
CA ASP A 86 4.02 10.22 9.08
C ASP A 86 3.13 8.97 9.00
N ASN A 87 3.46 7.89 9.73
CA ASN A 87 2.75 6.62 9.65
C ASN A 87 1.74 6.38 10.78
N LEU A 88 1.78 7.16 11.87
CA LEU A 88 0.85 7.06 13.00
C LEU A 88 0.12 8.38 13.26
N PHE A 89 0.85 9.43 13.64
CA PHE A 89 0.25 10.68 14.13
C PHE A 89 -0.62 11.36 13.06
N GLY A 90 -0.09 11.54 11.85
CA GLY A 90 -0.82 12.17 10.75
C GLY A 90 -2.15 11.47 10.42
N PRO A 91 -2.15 10.16 10.16
CA PRO A 91 -3.39 9.39 9.95
C PRO A 91 -4.38 9.49 11.11
N MET A 92 -3.90 9.44 12.37
CA MET A 92 -4.77 9.55 13.53
C MET A 92 -5.43 10.92 13.65
N VAL A 93 -4.68 11.99 13.44
CA VAL A 93 -5.25 13.34 13.45
C VAL A 93 -6.36 13.47 12.40
N LEU A 94 -6.14 12.98 11.17
CA LEU A 94 -7.14 13.02 10.11
C LEU A 94 -8.38 12.18 10.44
N SER A 95 -8.21 11.00 11.05
CA SER A 95 -9.35 10.17 11.46
C SER A 95 -10.20 10.82 12.55
N LEU A 96 -9.59 11.52 13.51
CA LEU A 96 -10.33 12.26 14.53
C LEU A 96 -11.04 13.48 13.94
N MET A 97 -10.41 14.15 12.97
CA MET A 97 -11.04 15.27 12.26
C MET A 97 -12.22 14.82 11.38
N SER A 98 -12.23 13.58 10.88
CA SER A 98 -13.36 13.07 10.11
C SER A 98 -14.66 13.09 10.92
N LYS A 99 -14.62 12.67 12.18
CA LYS A 99 -15.76 12.76 13.10
C LYS A 99 -16.11 14.19 13.46
N LYS A 100 -15.11 15.02 13.73
CA LYS A 100 -15.31 16.43 14.13
C LYS A 100 -15.95 17.28 13.04
N HIS A 101 -15.57 17.07 11.78
CA HIS A 101 -15.97 17.87 10.63
C HIS A 101 -16.90 17.13 9.65
N ASN A 102 -17.34 15.90 10.00
CA ASN A 102 -18.33 15.10 9.27
C ASN A 102 -17.98 14.88 7.79
N PHE A 103 -16.78 14.35 7.52
CA PHE A 103 -16.37 13.88 6.20
C PHE A 103 -15.99 12.40 6.23
N HIS A 104 -16.15 11.71 5.10
CA HIS A 104 -15.65 10.35 4.93
C HIS A 104 -14.13 10.37 4.82
N PHE A 105 -13.43 9.55 5.61
CA PHE A 105 -11.97 9.46 5.59
C PHE A 105 -11.50 8.12 5.03
N THR A 106 -10.68 8.15 3.98
CA THR A 106 -9.98 6.97 3.44
C THR A 106 -8.51 7.02 3.81
N TYR A 107 -8.05 5.99 4.52
CA TYR A 107 -6.66 5.82 4.92
C TYR A 107 -5.98 4.71 4.13
N LEU A 108 -4.82 5.01 3.52
CA LEU A 108 -4.00 4.00 2.87
C LEU A 108 -3.17 3.25 3.91
N GLY A 109 -3.72 2.14 4.37
CA GLY A 109 -3.10 1.19 5.28
C GLY A 109 -2.15 0.23 4.56
N THR A 110 -1.70 -0.80 5.28
CA THR A 110 -0.80 -1.83 4.74
C THR A 110 -1.09 -3.19 5.34
N GLY A 111 -0.94 -4.25 4.56
CA GLY A 111 -0.88 -5.61 5.05
C GLY A 111 0.54 -6.07 5.47
N CYS A 112 1.56 -5.18 5.39
CA CYS A 112 2.90 -5.49 5.89
C CYS A 112 2.99 -5.47 7.43
N ILE A 113 1.89 -5.76 8.10
CA ILE A 113 1.71 -5.88 9.54
C ILE A 113 1.42 -7.33 9.97
N PHE A 114 1.44 -8.24 8.99
CA PHE A 114 1.18 -9.66 9.21
C PHE A 114 2.35 -10.52 8.76
N GLU A 115 2.52 -11.69 9.37
CA GLU A 115 3.38 -12.77 8.91
C GLU A 115 2.68 -14.11 9.09
N TYR A 116 3.05 -15.08 8.25
CA TYR A 116 2.55 -16.45 8.38
C TYR A 116 2.83 -17.00 9.77
N ASP A 117 1.84 -17.67 10.35
CA ASP A 117 1.89 -18.30 11.67
C ASP A 117 1.16 -19.65 11.66
N ASN A 118 1.01 -20.27 12.82
CA ASN A 118 0.35 -21.58 12.93
C ASN A 118 -1.15 -21.55 12.54
N ASN A 119 -1.82 -20.40 12.66
CA ASN A 119 -3.22 -20.23 12.27
C ASN A 119 -3.36 -19.80 10.80
N HIS A 120 -2.31 -19.21 10.26
CA HIS A 120 -2.21 -18.72 8.89
C HIS A 120 -0.93 -19.32 8.29
N PRO A 121 -0.96 -20.63 7.94
CA PRO A 121 0.23 -21.36 7.52
C PRO A 121 0.76 -20.86 6.17
N PHE A 122 2.06 -21.03 5.99
CA PHE A 122 2.79 -20.60 4.82
C PHE A 122 2.22 -21.20 3.53
N GLY A 123 1.83 -20.32 2.61
CA GLY A 123 1.37 -20.70 1.27
C GLY A 123 -0.05 -21.26 1.20
N GLU A 124 -0.82 -21.28 2.29
CA GLU A 124 -2.20 -21.73 2.30
C GLU A 124 -3.17 -20.56 2.06
N GLU A 125 -3.90 -20.60 0.95
CA GLU A 125 -4.84 -19.54 0.56
C GLU A 125 -6.11 -19.50 1.42
N MET A 126 -6.50 -20.64 2.02
CA MET A 126 -7.74 -20.77 2.82
C MET A 126 -7.70 -20.01 4.15
N ASN A 127 -6.51 -19.71 4.66
CA ASN A 127 -6.29 -19.10 5.97
C ASN A 127 -5.66 -17.71 5.88
N GLY A 128 -6.22 -16.83 5.05
CA GLY A 128 -5.79 -15.44 4.94
C GLY A 128 -6.16 -14.59 6.16
N PHE A 129 -5.36 -13.58 6.47
CA PHE A 129 -5.67 -12.60 7.49
C PHE A 129 -6.89 -11.78 7.07
N THR A 130 -7.97 -11.85 7.85
CA THR A 130 -9.22 -11.13 7.57
C THR A 130 -9.10 -9.64 7.83
N SER A 131 -10.12 -8.88 7.47
CA SER A 131 -10.22 -7.44 7.78
C SER A 131 -10.11 -7.16 9.28
N GLU A 132 -10.59 -8.09 10.12
CA GLU A 132 -10.64 -7.95 11.58
C GLU A 132 -9.39 -8.53 12.28
N ALA A 133 -8.47 -9.14 11.51
CA ALA A 133 -7.27 -9.74 12.09
C ALA A 133 -6.37 -8.68 12.74
N LEU A 134 -5.85 -9.02 13.93
CA LEU A 134 -4.90 -8.19 14.65
C LEU A 134 -3.48 -8.38 14.07
N PRO A 135 -2.68 -7.31 13.94
CA PRO A 135 -1.29 -7.39 13.52
C PRO A 135 -0.47 -8.36 14.36
N ASN A 136 0.33 -9.21 13.70
CA ASN A 136 1.21 -10.18 14.36
C ASN A 136 2.68 -10.06 13.93
N PHE A 137 3.02 -9.16 13.00
CA PHE A 137 4.40 -8.97 12.54
C PHE A 137 5.03 -7.71 13.15
N PHE A 138 6.08 -7.91 13.93
CA PHE A 138 6.83 -6.86 14.64
C PHE A 138 8.31 -6.79 14.26
N GLY A 139 8.68 -7.39 13.13
CA GLY A 139 10.07 -7.51 12.66
C GLY A 139 10.67 -6.23 12.06
N SER A 140 9.94 -5.10 12.03
CA SER A 140 10.44 -3.80 11.62
C SER A 140 9.74 -2.67 12.35
N SER A 141 10.43 -1.53 12.56
CA SER A 141 9.83 -0.33 13.16
C SER A 141 8.64 0.18 12.33
N TYR A 142 8.70 0.05 11.00
CA TYR A 142 7.59 0.36 10.10
C TYR A 142 6.35 -0.47 10.42
N SER A 143 6.50 -1.79 10.50
CA SER A 143 5.38 -2.71 10.72
C SER A 143 4.76 -2.52 12.11
N ILE A 144 5.58 -2.26 13.13
CA ILE A 144 5.12 -1.91 14.48
C ILE A 144 4.24 -0.67 14.44
N VAL A 145 4.74 0.44 13.89
CA VAL A 145 4.02 1.72 13.85
C VAL A 145 2.74 1.61 13.01
N LYS A 146 2.81 0.96 11.84
CA LYS A 146 1.64 0.76 10.98
C LYS A 146 0.63 -0.20 11.61
N GLY A 147 1.07 -1.21 12.36
CA GLY A 147 0.19 -2.12 13.10
C GLY A 147 -0.61 -1.39 14.20
N PHE A 148 0.03 -0.51 14.96
CA PHE A 148 -0.68 0.35 15.92
C PHE A 148 -1.67 1.29 15.22
N THR A 149 -1.28 1.89 14.10
CA THR A 149 -2.18 2.75 13.33
C THR A 149 -3.39 1.98 12.83
N ASP A 150 -3.18 0.77 12.31
CA ASP A 150 -4.26 -0.10 11.85
C ASP A 150 -5.27 -0.42 12.96
N GLN A 151 -4.79 -0.79 14.15
CA GLN A 151 -5.66 -1.03 15.31
C GLN A 151 -6.43 0.22 15.74
N LEU A 152 -5.80 1.40 15.72
CA LEU A 152 -6.46 2.65 16.06
C LEU A 152 -7.54 3.03 15.03
N MET A 153 -7.39 2.67 13.75
CA MET A 153 -8.44 2.88 12.75
C MET A 153 -9.70 2.07 13.04
N HIS A 154 -9.60 0.88 13.65
CA HIS A 154 -10.76 0.10 14.08
C HIS A 154 -11.60 0.78 15.19
N LEU A 155 -11.01 1.70 15.97
CA LEU A 155 -11.75 2.48 16.97
C LEU A 155 -12.63 3.59 16.36
N VAL A 156 -12.46 3.88 15.09
CA VAL A 156 -13.15 4.95 14.33
C VAL A 156 -13.72 4.44 13.00
N ASP A 157 -13.96 3.14 12.91
CA ASP A 157 -14.37 2.42 11.70
C ASP A 157 -15.75 2.81 11.17
N ASP A 158 -16.57 3.53 11.97
CA ASP A 158 -17.85 4.10 11.57
C ASP A 158 -17.73 5.29 10.59
N SER A 159 -16.54 5.91 10.50
CA SER A 159 -16.29 7.09 9.66
C SER A 159 -15.04 6.94 8.75
N VAL A 160 -14.31 5.84 8.89
CA VAL A 160 -13.03 5.61 8.22
C VAL A 160 -13.10 4.36 7.34
N LEU A 161 -12.62 4.48 6.12
CA LEU A 161 -12.26 3.34 5.27
C LEU A 161 -10.73 3.13 5.38
N ASN A 162 -10.32 2.06 6.07
CA ASN A 162 -8.92 1.63 6.13
C ASN A 162 -8.65 0.60 5.04
N VAL A 163 -7.83 0.93 4.04
CA VAL A 163 -7.48 0.00 2.95
C VAL A 163 -6.06 -0.53 3.11
N ARG A 164 -5.91 -1.84 3.33
CA ARG A 164 -4.61 -2.49 3.45
C ARG A 164 -4.10 -2.94 2.08
N ILE A 165 -3.06 -2.27 1.58
CA ILE A 165 -2.37 -2.67 0.34
C ILE A 165 -1.07 -3.42 0.64
N ARG A 166 -0.55 -4.15 -0.37
CA ARG A 166 0.78 -4.81 -0.30
C ARG A 166 1.48 -4.75 -1.64
N MET A 167 2.82 -4.59 -1.60
CA MET A 167 3.70 -4.73 -2.78
C MET A 167 3.07 -4.14 -4.06
N PRO A 168 2.84 -2.82 -4.11
CA PRO A 168 2.06 -2.20 -5.18
C PRO A 168 2.71 -2.36 -6.55
N ILE A 169 1.89 -2.75 -7.52
CA ILE A 169 2.27 -3.08 -8.90
C ILE A 169 1.53 -2.15 -9.87
N THR A 170 2.22 -1.71 -10.93
CA THR A 170 1.65 -1.02 -12.10
C THR A 170 2.39 -1.42 -13.38
N ASP A 171 1.91 -0.93 -14.52
CA ASP A 171 2.53 -1.05 -15.84
C ASP A 171 3.71 -0.09 -16.09
N GLU A 172 4.06 0.75 -15.12
CA GLU A 172 5.14 1.73 -15.27
C GLU A 172 6.50 1.18 -14.83
N PHE A 173 7.56 1.53 -15.57
CA PHE A 173 8.95 1.36 -15.13
C PHE A 173 9.29 2.45 -14.10
N ASN A 174 8.88 2.26 -12.86
CA ASN A 174 9.09 3.19 -11.76
C ASN A 174 9.77 2.47 -10.59
N GLY A 175 10.77 3.08 -9.95
CA GLY A 175 11.48 2.49 -8.82
C GLY A 175 10.61 2.21 -7.56
N ARG A 176 9.34 2.63 -7.57
CA ARG A 176 8.35 2.29 -6.54
C ARG A 176 7.52 1.07 -6.90
N ASN A 177 7.41 0.75 -8.19
CA ASN A 177 6.71 -0.42 -8.68
C ASN A 177 7.43 -1.69 -8.23
N PHE A 178 6.68 -2.61 -7.64
CA PHE A 178 7.25 -3.85 -7.11
C PHE A 178 7.93 -4.70 -8.19
N ILE A 179 7.37 -4.79 -9.39
CA ILE A 179 8.01 -5.50 -10.52
C ILE A 179 9.36 -4.86 -10.84
N THR A 180 9.42 -3.53 -10.99
CA THR A 180 10.67 -2.83 -11.25
C THR A 180 11.70 -3.04 -10.13
N LYS A 181 11.25 -3.13 -8.87
CA LYS A 181 12.16 -3.42 -7.75
C LYS A 181 12.79 -4.80 -7.87
N ILE A 182 11.98 -5.84 -8.05
CA ILE A 182 12.48 -7.22 -8.06
C ILE A 182 13.33 -7.51 -9.32
N THR A 183 13.08 -6.83 -10.43
CA THR A 183 13.94 -6.93 -11.63
C THR A 183 15.29 -6.24 -11.46
N ASN A 184 15.48 -5.41 -10.43
CA ASN A 184 16.74 -4.74 -10.11
C ASN A 184 17.42 -5.30 -8.84
N TYR A 185 16.86 -6.33 -8.19
CA TYR A 185 17.51 -6.97 -7.05
C TYR A 185 18.56 -7.97 -7.52
N GLU A 186 19.70 -8.01 -6.82
CA GLU A 186 20.78 -8.95 -7.08
C GLU A 186 20.36 -10.41 -6.81
N LYS A 187 19.56 -10.61 -5.75
CA LYS A 187 19.01 -11.90 -5.34
C LYS A 187 17.55 -11.79 -4.94
N ILE A 188 16.80 -12.84 -5.16
CA ILE A 188 15.36 -12.90 -4.94
C ILE A 188 15.02 -13.92 -3.85
N CYS A 189 14.35 -13.49 -2.78
CA CYS A 189 13.70 -14.37 -1.83
C CYS A 189 12.25 -14.56 -2.27
N SER A 190 11.94 -15.74 -2.82
CA SER A 190 10.65 -16.01 -3.42
C SER A 190 9.70 -16.67 -2.42
N VAL A 191 8.74 -15.90 -1.93
CA VAL A 191 7.71 -16.33 -0.97
C VAL A 191 6.33 -15.96 -1.52
N PRO A 192 5.30 -16.83 -1.37
CA PRO A 192 3.94 -16.47 -1.73
C PRO A 192 3.45 -15.26 -0.91
N ASN A 193 2.84 -14.31 -1.58
CA ASN A 193 2.32 -13.09 -0.94
C ASN A 193 1.07 -12.58 -1.65
N SER A 194 0.19 -11.92 -0.88
CA SER A 194 -0.82 -11.04 -1.45
C SER A 194 -0.17 -9.78 -2.01
N MET A 195 -0.65 -9.31 -3.16
CA MET A 195 -0.14 -8.09 -3.80
C MET A 195 -1.27 -7.23 -4.36
N THR A 196 -0.97 -5.96 -4.64
CA THR A 196 -1.95 -4.94 -5.05
C THR A 196 -1.60 -4.43 -6.45
N VAL A 197 -2.42 -4.72 -7.45
CA VAL A 197 -2.31 -4.09 -8.78
C VAL A 197 -3.07 -2.77 -8.77
N LEU A 198 -2.34 -1.66 -8.73
CA LEU A 198 -2.89 -0.32 -8.55
C LEU A 198 -3.80 0.13 -9.70
N ASN A 199 -3.52 -0.29 -10.93
CA ASN A 199 -4.33 0.04 -12.10
C ASN A 199 -5.79 -0.41 -11.94
N GLU A 200 -6.00 -1.55 -11.29
CA GLU A 200 -7.31 -2.11 -11.01
C GLU A 200 -7.89 -1.62 -9.68
N LEU A 201 -7.06 -1.56 -8.62
CA LEU A 201 -7.57 -1.39 -7.26
C LEU A 201 -7.71 0.09 -6.82
N ILE A 202 -7.03 1.05 -7.46
CA ILE A 202 -7.28 2.49 -7.20
C ILE A 202 -8.71 2.88 -7.56
N PRO A 203 -9.25 2.54 -8.76
CA PRO A 203 -10.66 2.80 -9.07
C PRO A 203 -11.62 2.23 -8.02
N LEU A 204 -11.39 1.00 -7.55
CA LEU A 204 -12.24 0.37 -6.53
C LEU A 204 -12.15 1.09 -5.18
N MET A 205 -10.95 1.52 -4.77
CA MET A 205 -10.78 2.32 -3.54
C MET A 205 -11.57 3.63 -3.62
N ILE A 206 -11.54 4.31 -4.73
CA ILE A 206 -12.26 5.57 -4.93
C ILE A 206 -13.77 5.32 -4.99
N ASP A 207 -14.21 4.24 -5.63
CA ASP A 207 -15.62 3.88 -5.66
C ASP A 207 -16.14 3.54 -4.26
N MET A 208 -15.38 2.79 -3.44
CA MET A 208 -15.71 2.56 -2.03
C MET A 208 -15.84 3.88 -1.25
N ALA A 209 -14.91 4.82 -1.46
CA ALA A 209 -14.97 6.12 -0.80
C ALA A 209 -16.23 6.89 -1.22
N LYS A 210 -16.54 6.97 -2.53
CA LYS A 210 -17.74 7.62 -3.08
C LYS A 210 -19.04 7.04 -2.52
N ASN A 211 -19.06 5.75 -2.22
CA ASN A 211 -20.19 5.04 -1.64
C ASN A 211 -20.18 5.03 -0.10
N ASN A 212 -19.29 5.79 0.53
CA ASN A 212 -19.13 5.90 1.98
C ASN A 212 -18.95 4.53 2.66
N VAL A 213 -18.24 3.59 2.01
CA VAL A 213 -17.84 2.33 2.64
C VAL A 213 -16.86 2.62 3.77
N THR A 214 -17.08 2.03 4.95
CA THR A 214 -16.26 2.21 6.15
C THR A 214 -15.73 0.89 6.68
N GLY A 215 -14.87 0.92 7.69
CA GLY A 215 -14.17 -0.25 8.24
C GLY A 215 -12.95 -0.66 7.40
N THR A 216 -12.34 -1.79 7.72
CA THR A 216 -11.10 -2.24 7.06
C THR A 216 -11.37 -3.12 5.85
N VAL A 217 -10.68 -2.88 4.74
CA VAL A 217 -10.71 -3.72 3.52
C VAL A 217 -9.28 -4.10 3.13
N ASN A 218 -9.02 -5.39 2.97
CA ASN A 218 -7.78 -5.88 2.37
C ASN A 218 -7.82 -5.61 0.85
N LEU A 219 -7.18 -4.53 0.43
CA LEU A 219 -7.17 -4.06 -0.96
C LEU A 219 -6.00 -4.70 -1.72
N THR A 220 -6.04 -6.01 -1.84
CA THR A 220 -5.13 -6.81 -2.65
C THR A 220 -5.93 -7.63 -3.66
N ASN A 221 -5.32 -8.00 -4.77
CA ASN A 221 -5.96 -8.92 -5.70
C ASN A 221 -6.11 -10.30 -5.04
N PRO A 222 -7.22 -11.01 -5.28
CA PRO A 222 -7.43 -12.36 -4.75
C PRO A 222 -6.31 -13.34 -5.12
N GLY A 223 -5.98 -14.24 -4.20
CA GLY A 223 -4.96 -15.27 -4.37
C GLY A 223 -3.55 -14.81 -4.00
N LEU A 224 -2.60 -15.69 -4.26
CA LEU A 224 -1.19 -15.55 -3.96
C LEU A 224 -0.34 -15.62 -5.23
N ILE A 225 0.78 -14.90 -5.21
CA ILE A 225 1.81 -14.96 -6.23
C ILE A 225 3.20 -14.87 -5.58
N THR A 226 4.16 -15.61 -6.12
CA THR A 226 5.57 -15.54 -5.70
C THR A 226 6.36 -14.57 -6.56
N HIS A 227 7.51 -14.15 -6.05
CA HIS A 227 8.43 -13.34 -6.84
C HIS A 227 8.91 -14.08 -8.10
N ASN A 228 9.18 -15.39 -7.99
CA ASN A 228 9.62 -16.20 -9.13
C ASN A 228 8.53 -16.29 -10.20
N GLU A 229 7.27 -16.53 -9.83
CA GLU A 229 6.17 -16.54 -10.81
C GLU A 229 6.05 -15.21 -11.57
N ILE A 230 6.23 -14.07 -10.88
CA ILE A 230 6.25 -12.75 -11.54
C ILE A 230 7.44 -12.65 -12.50
N LEU A 231 8.64 -13.09 -12.09
CA LEU A 231 9.84 -13.00 -12.91
C LEU A 231 9.83 -13.97 -14.10
N GLU A 232 9.20 -15.12 -13.95
CA GLU A 232 8.95 -16.05 -15.06
C GLU A 232 8.02 -15.42 -16.11
N MET A 233 6.90 -14.80 -15.68
CA MET A 233 6.02 -14.04 -16.56
C MET A 233 6.73 -12.83 -17.17
N TYR A 234 7.55 -12.10 -16.41
CA TYR A 234 8.35 -10.98 -16.90
C TYR A 234 9.32 -11.42 -18.00
N LYS A 235 10.01 -12.55 -17.80
CA LYS A 235 10.88 -13.15 -18.80
C LYS A 235 10.11 -13.56 -20.05
N GLU A 236 8.93 -14.16 -19.90
CA GLU A 236 8.08 -14.57 -21.04
C GLU A 236 7.60 -13.36 -21.86
N LEU A 237 7.16 -12.28 -21.20
CA LEU A 237 6.38 -11.20 -21.82
C LEU A 237 7.17 -9.92 -22.11
N VAL A 238 8.21 -9.61 -21.29
CA VAL A 238 8.87 -8.29 -21.32
C VAL A 238 10.34 -8.38 -21.70
N ASP A 239 11.08 -9.38 -21.19
CA ASP A 239 12.51 -9.51 -21.41
C ASP A 239 12.95 -11.00 -21.43
N PRO A 240 12.96 -11.65 -22.60
CA PRO A 240 13.32 -13.07 -22.73
C PRO A 240 14.72 -13.44 -22.24
N GLU A 241 15.65 -12.48 -22.20
CA GLU A 241 17.03 -12.70 -21.72
C GLU A 241 17.20 -12.47 -20.21
N PHE A 242 16.12 -12.06 -19.52
CA PHE A 242 16.17 -11.78 -18.08
C PHE A 242 16.55 -13.01 -17.28
N LYS A 243 17.47 -12.83 -16.31
CA LYS A 243 17.96 -13.88 -15.42
C LYS A 243 18.02 -13.35 -14.00
N TRP A 244 17.76 -14.21 -13.03
CA TRP A 244 17.87 -13.89 -11.60
C TRP A 244 18.42 -15.05 -10.82
N ASN A 245 18.87 -14.77 -9.61
CA ASN A 245 19.33 -15.75 -8.65
C ASN A 245 18.44 -15.71 -7.40
N ASN A 246 18.18 -16.87 -6.82
CA ASN A 246 17.43 -16.94 -5.58
C ASN A 246 18.37 -17.08 -4.37
N PHE A 247 17.85 -16.72 -3.22
CA PHE A 247 18.42 -17.02 -1.92
C PHE A 247 17.30 -17.36 -0.92
N THR A 248 17.66 -17.99 0.19
CA THR A 248 16.71 -18.41 1.21
C THR A 248 16.28 -17.25 2.11
N ILE A 249 15.22 -17.46 2.91
CA ILE A 249 14.77 -16.50 3.94
C ILE A 249 15.90 -16.25 4.95
N ASP A 250 16.64 -17.31 5.35
CA ASP A 250 17.72 -17.19 6.32
C ASP A 250 18.90 -16.37 5.76
N GLU A 251 19.26 -16.56 4.50
CA GLU A 251 20.26 -15.75 3.82
C GLU A 251 19.81 -14.28 3.67
N GLN A 252 18.53 -14.06 3.38
CA GLN A 252 17.97 -12.72 3.31
C GLN A 252 18.04 -12.01 4.66
N ALA A 253 17.72 -12.71 5.75
CA ALA A 253 17.74 -12.15 7.10
C ALA A 253 19.12 -11.65 7.53
N GLN A 254 20.20 -12.22 6.97
CA GLN A 254 21.59 -11.83 7.28
C GLN A 254 22.01 -10.48 6.66
N ILE A 255 21.33 -10.02 5.60
CA ILE A 255 21.73 -8.82 4.85
C ILE A 255 20.78 -7.64 5.02
N LEU A 256 19.57 -7.86 5.53
CA LEU A 256 18.57 -6.82 5.72
C LEU A 256 18.67 -6.19 7.13
N ALA A 257 18.39 -4.89 7.22
CA ALA A 257 18.37 -4.18 8.50
C ALA A 257 17.17 -4.56 9.38
N CYS A 258 16.11 -5.11 8.78
CA CYS A 258 14.90 -5.57 9.49
C CYS A 258 14.19 -6.69 8.74
N GLY A 259 13.30 -7.40 9.43
CA GLY A 259 12.48 -8.46 8.86
C GLY A 259 11.57 -8.00 7.71
N ARG A 260 11.12 -8.94 6.91
CA ARG A 260 10.14 -8.72 5.83
C ARG A 260 8.87 -9.52 6.11
N SER A 261 7.76 -8.81 6.06
CA SER A 261 6.43 -9.39 6.19
C SER A 261 6.10 -10.25 4.98
N ASN A 262 5.68 -11.49 5.20
CA ASN A 262 5.15 -12.40 4.19
C ASN A 262 3.81 -12.93 4.69
N ASN A 263 2.75 -12.80 3.91
CA ASN A 263 1.42 -13.23 4.33
C ASN A 263 0.44 -13.35 3.17
N PHE A 264 -0.69 -13.99 3.46
CA PHE A 264 -1.90 -14.00 2.68
C PHE A 264 -2.97 -13.14 3.36
N LEU A 265 -3.57 -12.21 2.63
CA LEU A 265 -4.72 -11.42 3.08
C LEU A 265 -6.01 -12.00 2.52
N ASP A 266 -6.98 -12.26 3.38
CA ASP A 266 -8.33 -12.63 2.97
C ASP A 266 -9.01 -11.47 2.25
N THR A 267 -9.50 -11.73 1.04
CA THR A 267 -10.14 -10.72 0.18
C THR A 267 -11.65 -10.90 0.07
N SER A 268 -12.26 -11.74 0.91
CA SER A 268 -13.69 -12.05 0.86
C SER A 268 -14.56 -10.79 0.93
N ARG A 269 -14.20 -9.82 1.76
CA ARG A 269 -14.90 -8.53 1.84
C ARG A 269 -14.78 -7.73 0.55
N LEU A 270 -13.61 -7.64 -0.03
CA LEU A 270 -13.40 -6.97 -1.33
C LEU A 270 -14.20 -7.65 -2.43
N GLN A 271 -14.16 -8.99 -2.51
CA GLN A 271 -14.87 -9.77 -3.51
C GLN A 271 -16.40 -9.70 -3.34
N SER A 272 -16.89 -9.54 -2.10
CA SER A 272 -18.33 -9.31 -1.87
C SER A 272 -18.81 -7.96 -2.41
N LEU A 273 -17.96 -6.93 -2.34
CA LEU A 273 -18.24 -5.58 -2.90
C LEU A 273 -18.03 -5.55 -4.42
N TYR A 274 -17.01 -6.24 -4.90
CA TYR A 274 -16.58 -6.24 -6.30
C TYR A 274 -16.29 -7.68 -6.79
N PRO A 275 -17.32 -8.45 -7.16
CA PRO A 275 -17.16 -9.86 -7.58
C PRO A 275 -16.29 -10.06 -8.82
N SER A 276 -16.09 -9.01 -9.63
CA SER A 276 -15.29 -9.05 -10.86
C SER A 276 -13.80 -8.75 -10.65
N VAL A 277 -13.35 -8.50 -9.39
CA VAL A 277 -11.93 -8.28 -9.12
C VAL A 277 -11.11 -9.50 -9.54
N LYS A 278 -10.06 -9.27 -10.34
CA LYS A 278 -9.26 -10.35 -10.91
C LYS A 278 -8.31 -10.98 -9.89
N ASN A 279 -8.03 -12.27 -10.10
CA ASN A 279 -6.95 -12.95 -9.40
C ASN A 279 -5.61 -12.27 -9.65
N ILE A 280 -4.72 -12.30 -8.66
CA ILE A 280 -3.41 -11.62 -8.74
C ILE A 280 -2.57 -12.07 -9.94
N LYS A 281 -2.61 -13.35 -10.32
CA LYS A 281 -1.82 -13.88 -11.44
C LYS A 281 -2.30 -13.32 -12.78
N ASP A 282 -3.62 -13.22 -12.96
CA ASP A 282 -4.22 -12.63 -14.16
C ASP A 282 -3.92 -11.13 -14.24
N SER A 283 -4.08 -10.40 -13.12
CA SER A 283 -3.82 -8.96 -13.06
C SER A 283 -2.34 -8.63 -13.30
N VAL A 284 -1.42 -9.45 -12.78
CA VAL A 284 0.03 -9.29 -13.05
C VAL A 284 0.34 -9.56 -14.51
N ARG A 285 -0.26 -10.59 -15.13
CA ARG A 285 -0.06 -10.87 -16.55
C ARG A 285 -0.52 -9.71 -17.42
N ASP A 286 -1.69 -9.13 -17.14
CA ASP A 286 -2.19 -7.95 -17.86
C ASP A 286 -1.24 -6.75 -17.75
N VAL A 287 -0.73 -6.49 -16.54
CA VAL A 287 0.26 -5.42 -16.30
C VAL A 287 1.54 -5.66 -17.08
N LEU A 288 2.05 -6.89 -17.13
CA LEU A 288 3.28 -7.22 -17.86
C LEU A 288 3.11 -7.07 -19.38
N ILE A 289 1.93 -7.38 -19.92
CA ILE A 289 1.61 -7.11 -21.33
C ILE A 289 1.66 -5.61 -21.61
N MET A 290 1.07 -4.77 -20.75
CA MET A 290 1.13 -3.32 -20.87
C MET A 290 2.57 -2.79 -20.72
N MET A 291 3.36 -3.34 -19.80
CA MET A 291 4.78 -2.98 -19.63
C MET A 291 5.59 -3.29 -20.89
N ALA A 292 5.33 -4.43 -21.55
CA ALA A 292 6.00 -4.79 -22.81
C ALA A 292 5.66 -3.78 -23.92
N GLN A 293 4.40 -3.37 -24.05
CA GLN A 293 3.97 -2.35 -25.01
C GLN A 293 4.65 -1.00 -24.73
N ASN A 294 4.66 -0.55 -23.47
CA ASN A 294 5.31 0.69 -23.04
C ASN A 294 6.85 0.69 -23.25
N LYS A 295 7.48 -0.50 -23.33
CA LYS A 295 8.92 -0.65 -23.62
C LYS A 295 9.23 -0.44 -25.11
N ILE A 296 8.31 -0.81 -25.99
CA ILE A 296 8.46 -0.70 -27.44
C ILE A 296 8.29 0.77 -27.92
N GLU A 297 7.45 1.55 -27.21
CA GLU A 297 7.14 2.95 -27.56
C GLU A 297 8.20 3.97 -27.11
N LYS A 298 9.24 3.54 -26.39
CA LYS A 298 10.38 4.35 -25.94
C LYS A 298 11.64 4.08 -26.76
#